data_b65797ab944539bf54e7a4e525970ab1
#
_entry.id   b65797ab944539bf54e7a4e525970ab1
#
_cell.length_a   1.000
_cell.length_b   1.000
_cell.length_c   1.000
_cell.angle_alpha   90.00
_cell.angle_beta   90.00
_cell.angle_gamma   90.00
#
_symmetry.space_group_name_H-M   'P 1'
#
loop_
_entity.id
_entity.type
_entity.pdbx_description
1 polymer ?
#
loop_
_entity_poly.entity_id
_entity_poly.type
_entity_poly.pdbx_seq_one_letter_code
_entity_poly.pdbx_strand_id
1 'polypeptide(L)'
;MNSLINPDGIHLTVPIKYHNSILERFSFFDEIDSRTGEFNISKYGNTISRASSRDIKFHFVKSQYASDHLHVHTSLPKFHKGNNYTNLSRIEYQGAIRDLSNHLGVPLNDLDIRSFEFGCNVTLEHLKADDILNSIIAFKKRIPDRNTFKGKGIQILFPHQEFTFKIYNKGKQMQLPTEIIRVELIIHKMLFAKKHLDIQNLNHLQTPKSQQLMENMIKNKINDLIFVDPRLHELRQFIPDQSQIINKYGNPNFWVGLEANRRQKHKLILDSLNGKLPFNAKEELIKPLNTVKQNQFFLSRK
;
A
#
# COMPACT_ATOMS: atom_id res chain seq x y z
N MET A 1 9.28 -19.20 4.27
CA MET A 1 9.48 -17.73 4.29
C MET A 1 8.12 -17.07 4.46
N ASN A 2 7.88 -16.42 5.57
CA ASN A 2 6.66 -15.64 5.75
C ASN A 2 6.96 -14.20 5.33
N SER A 3 6.64 -13.82 4.09
CA SER A 3 6.65 -12.42 3.69
C SER A 3 5.53 -11.70 4.42
N LEU A 4 5.85 -10.60 5.11
CA LEU A 4 4.84 -9.71 5.69
C LEU A 4 4.22 -8.78 4.65
N ILE A 5 4.85 -8.65 3.48
CA ILE A 5 4.45 -7.74 2.41
C ILE A 5 3.69 -8.52 1.36
N ASN A 6 2.41 -8.23 1.23
CA ASN A 6 1.55 -8.85 0.23
C ASN A 6 0.80 -7.79 -0.56
N PRO A 7 0.59 -8.03 -1.87
CA PRO A 7 -0.43 -7.30 -2.61
C PRO A 7 -1.81 -7.46 -1.95
N ASP A 8 -2.54 -6.35 -1.88
CA ASP A 8 -3.90 -6.28 -1.33
C ASP A 8 -4.88 -6.01 -2.46
N GLY A 9 -5.06 -4.75 -2.84
CA GLY A 9 -5.93 -4.35 -3.92
C GLY A 9 -5.28 -4.58 -5.28
N ILE A 10 -5.99 -5.20 -6.20
CA ILE A 10 -5.53 -5.44 -7.56
C ILE A 10 -6.61 -5.01 -8.54
N HIS A 11 -6.20 -4.28 -9.57
CA HIS A 11 -7.00 -3.96 -10.74
C HIS A 11 -6.44 -4.70 -11.95
N LEU A 12 -7.24 -5.57 -12.54
CA LEU A 12 -6.89 -6.41 -13.68
C LEU A 12 -7.69 -6.00 -14.93
N THR A 13 -7.13 -6.28 -16.10
CA THR A 13 -7.86 -6.33 -17.36
C THR A 13 -7.90 -7.77 -17.84
N VAL A 14 -9.07 -8.21 -18.26
CA VAL A 14 -9.30 -9.55 -18.81
C VAL A 14 -9.22 -9.48 -20.32
N PRO A 15 -8.49 -10.36 -21.01
CA PRO A 15 -8.47 -10.42 -22.47
C PRO A 15 -9.85 -10.70 -23.08
N ILE A 16 -10.12 -10.12 -24.24
CA ILE A 16 -11.42 -10.19 -24.94
C ILE A 16 -11.89 -11.63 -25.12
N LYS A 17 -10.98 -12.58 -25.41
CA LYS A 17 -11.30 -14.01 -25.59
C LYS A 17 -12.03 -14.67 -24.41
N TYR A 18 -11.96 -14.06 -23.22
CA TYR A 18 -12.61 -14.55 -21.99
C TYR A 18 -13.87 -13.75 -21.62
N HIS A 19 -14.21 -12.67 -22.31
CA HIS A 19 -15.32 -11.79 -21.91
C HIS A 19 -16.63 -12.58 -21.87
N ASN A 20 -16.98 -13.32 -22.90
CA ASN A 20 -18.25 -14.06 -22.98
C ASN A 20 -18.40 -15.05 -21.82
N SER A 21 -17.35 -15.82 -21.52
CA SER A 21 -17.39 -16.80 -20.43
C SER A 21 -17.59 -16.15 -19.06
N ILE A 22 -17.06 -14.95 -18.84
CA ILE A 22 -17.26 -14.19 -17.59
C ILE A 22 -18.64 -13.56 -17.56
N LEU A 23 -19.13 -12.98 -18.70
CA LEU A 23 -20.47 -12.40 -18.78
C LEU A 23 -21.58 -13.46 -18.55
N GLU A 24 -21.38 -14.69 -19.01
CA GLU A 24 -22.30 -15.80 -18.78
C GLU A 24 -22.24 -16.32 -17.33
N ARG A 25 -21.06 -16.28 -16.70
CA ARG A 25 -20.86 -16.81 -15.32
C ARG A 25 -21.37 -15.88 -14.24
N PHE A 26 -21.30 -14.57 -14.45
CA PHE A 26 -21.65 -13.57 -13.44
C PHE A 26 -22.84 -12.73 -13.93
N SER A 27 -23.76 -12.40 -13.01
CA SER A 27 -24.90 -11.53 -13.31
C SER A 27 -24.45 -10.09 -13.42
N PHE A 28 -24.44 -9.55 -14.63
CA PHE A 28 -24.13 -8.15 -14.90
C PHE A 28 -25.41 -7.33 -14.96
N PHE A 29 -25.35 -6.12 -14.41
CA PHE A 29 -26.41 -5.13 -14.43
C PHE A 29 -25.88 -3.84 -15.05
N ASP A 30 -26.65 -3.27 -15.97
CA ASP A 30 -26.28 -2.00 -16.58
C ASP A 30 -26.49 -0.84 -15.60
N GLU A 31 -25.57 0.12 -15.64
CA GLU A 31 -25.73 1.36 -14.87
C GLU A 31 -26.82 2.24 -15.55
N ILE A 32 -27.83 2.55 -14.76
CA ILE A 32 -28.93 3.43 -15.16
C ILE A 32 -28.88 4.71 -14.32
N ASP A 33 -29.04 5.87 -14.93
CA ASP A 33 -29.26 7.13 -14.19
C ASP A 33 -30.62 7.04 -13.47
N SER A 34 -30.59 7.07 -12.15
CA SER A 34 -31.78 6.92 -11.30
C SER A 34 -32.83 8.05 -11.48
N ARG A 35 -32.47 9.16 -12.10
CA ARG A 35 -33.37 10.30 -12.36
C ARG A 35 -34.07 10.21 -13.72
N THR A 36 -33.35 9.71 -14.74
CA THR A 36 -33.87 9.66 -16.10
C THR A 36 -34.36 8.28 -16.53
N GLY A 37 -33.91 7.22 -15.83
CA GLY A 37 -34.14 5.83 -16.22
C GLY A 37 -33.37 5.38 -17.46
N GLU A 38 -32.48 6.24 -17.98
CA GLU A 38 -31.68 5.94 -19.17
C GLU A 38 -30.35 5.29 -18.78
N PHE A 39 -29.72 4.56 -19.71
CA PHE A 39 -28.38 4.01 -19.51
C PHE A 39 -27.39 5.13 -19.22
N ASN A 40 -26.57 4.91 -18.22
CA ASN A 40 -25.51 5.85 -17.89
C ASN A 40 -24.39 5.75 -18.95
N ILE A 41 -24.43 6.66 -19.91
CA ILE A 41 -23.47 6.73 -21.01
C ILE A 41 -22.38 7.73 -20.64
N SER A 42 -21.14 7.27 -20.66
CA SER A 42 -19.97 8.14 -20.42
C SER A 42 -19.89 9.23 -21.49
N LYS A 43 -19.14 10.31 -21.22
CA LYS A 43 -18.88 11.38 -22.22
C LYS A 43 -18.23 10.89 -23.52
N TYR A 44 -17.75 9.64 -23.55
CA TYR A 44 -17.16 8.99 -24.73
C TYR A 44 -18.11 7.97 -25.40
N GLY A 45 -19.40 7.97 -25.06
CA GLY A 45 -20.39 7.04 -25.66
C GLY A 45 -20.30 5.60 -25.10
N ASN A 46 -19.56 5.36 -24.03
CA ASN A 46 -19.41 4.01 -23.47
C ASN A 46 -20.52 3.72 -22.45
N THR A 47 -21.09 2.51 -22.48
CA THR A 47 -21.96 1.98 -21.44
C THR A 47 -21.14 1.12 -20.46
N ILE A 48 -21.56 1.08 -19.19
CA ILE A 48 -20.88 0.31 -18.14
C ILE A 48 -21.89 -0.63 -17.50
N SER A 49 -21.59 -1.93 -17.57
CA SER A 49 -22.30 -2.96 -16.80
C SER A 49 -21.43 -3.41 -15.64
N ARG A 50 -22.04 -3.69 -14.49
CA ARG A 50 -21.33 -4.09 -13.27
C ARG A 50 -21.84 -5.44 -12.76
N ALA A 51 -20.92 -6.21 -12.22
CA ALA A 51 -21.22 -7.41 -11.45
C ALA A 51 -20.35 -7.46 -10.20
N SER A 52 -20.76 -8.25 -9.22
CA SER A 52 -19.93 -8.54 -8.06
C SER A 52 -20.10 -9.99 -7.64
N SER A 53 -19.00 -10.61 -7.19
CA SER A 53 -18.99 -11.96 -6.66
C SER A 53 -17.94 -12.07 -5.56
N ARG A 54 -18.33 -12.47 -4.36
CA ARG A 54 -17.48 -12.39 -3.17
C ARG A 54 -16.97 -10.97 -2.95
N ASP A 55 -15.64 -10.74 -2.94
CA ASP A 55 -15.03 -9.40 -2.85
C ASP A 55 -14.48 -8.91 -4.21
N ILE A 56 -14.94 -9.52 -5.30
CA ILE A 56 -14.56 -9.14 -6.67
C ILE A 56 -15.63 -8.21 -7.24
N LYS A 57 -15.18 -7.12 -7.85
CA LYS A 57 -16.04 -6.18 -8.61
C LYS A 57 -15.63 -6.23 -10.08
N PHE A 58 -16.62 -6.40 -10.95
CA PHE A 58 -16.46 -6.41 -12.39
C PHE A 58 -17.02 -5.13 -12.97
N HIS A 59 -16.29 -4.53 -13.91
CA HIS A 59 -16.75 -3.42 -14.73
C HIS A 59 -16.54 -3.79 -16.20
N PHE A 60 -17.63 -4.09 -16.88
CA PHE A 60 -17.61 -4.30 -18.32
C PHE A 60 -17.94 -2.98 -19.01
N VAL A 61 -16.98 -2.48 -19.76
CA VAL A 61 -17.09 -1.22 -20.51
C VAL A 61 -17.27 -1.57 -21.97
N LYS A 62 -18.52 -1.41 -22.46
CA LYS A 62 -18.84 -1.56 -23.87
C LYS A 62 -18.57 -0.24 -24.59
N SER A 63 -17.62 -0.27 -25.51
CA SER A 63 -17.19 0.93 -26.23
C SER A 63 -17.88 1.06 -27.58
N GLN A 64 -18.33 2.28 -27.89
CA GLN A 64 -18.91 2.58 -29.20
C GLN A 64 -17.86 2.70 -30.31
N TYR A 65 -16.61 3.10 -29.92
CA TYR A 65 -15.56 3.46 -30.89
C TYR A 65 -14.28 2.65 -30.76
N ALA A 66 -14.20 1.75 -29.79
CA ALA A 66 -13.01 0.95 -29.49
C ALA A 66 -13.39 -0.48 -29.08
N SER A 67 -12.41 -1.29 -28.75
CA SER A 67 -12.67 -2.62 -28.18
C SER A 67 -13.29 -2.52 -26.79
N ASP A 68 -14.16 -3.46 -26.47
CA ASP A 68 -14.73 -3.62 -25.14
C ASP A 68 -13.66 -3.99 -24.12
N HIS A 69 -13.83 -3.52 -22.89
CA HIS A 69 -12.91 -3.79 -21.79
C HIS A 69 -13.64 -4.40 -20.60
N LEU A 70 -13.07 -5.46 -20.06
CA LEU A 70 -13.51 -6.06 -18.81
C LEU A 70 -12.44 -5.85 -17.73
N HIS A 71 -12.81 -5.08 -16.72
CA HIS A 71 -11.97 -4.78 -15.56
C HIS A 71 -12.42 -5.58 -14.34
N VAL A 72 -11.44 -6.06 -13.58
CA VAL A 72 -11.66 -6.79 -12.33
C VAL A 72 -10.93 -6.07 -11.21
N HIS A 73 -11.65 -5.71 -10.15
CA HIS A 73 -11.10 -5.11 -8.94
C HIS A 73 -11.35 -6.04 -7.76
N THR A 74 -10.31 -6.35 -7.01
CA THR A 74 -10.43 -7.19 -5.79
C THR A 74 -9.37 -6.83 -4.76
N SER A 75 -9.66 -7.13 -3.49
CA SER A 75 -8.67 -7.22 -2.43
C SER A 75 -8.38 -8.70 -2.19
N LEU A 76 -7.16 -9.16 -2.50
CA LEU A 76 -6.79 -10.57 -2.32
C LEU A 76 -6.99 -11.08 -0.89
N PRO A 77 -6.61 -10.33 0.18
CA PRO A 77 -6.89 -10.77 1.54
C PRO A 77 -8.39 -10.88 1.85
N LYS A 78 -9.20 -9.94 1.39
CA LYS A 78 -10.66 -10.01 1.60
C LYS A 78 -11.27 -11.16 0.81
N PHE A 79 -10.88 -11.34 -0.44
CA PHE A 79 -11.36 -12.43 -1.27
C PHE A 79 -11.06 -13.81 -0.65
N HIS A 80 -9.88 -13.96 -0.04
CA HIS A 80 -9.43 -15.24 0.54
C HIS A 80 -9.85 -15.45 2.00
N LYS A 81 -9.78 -14.39 2.85
CA LYS A 81 -10.05 -14.48 4.30
C LYS A 81 -11.27 -13.69 4.78
N GLY A 82 -11.93 -12.93 3.91
CA GLY A 82 -13.02 -12.04 4.28
C GLY A 82 -12.58 -10.73 4.97
N ASN A 83 -11.26 -10.51 5.16
CA ASN A 83 -10.73 -9.30 5.80
C ASN A 83 -9.35 -8.92 5.24
N ASN A 84 -8.91 -7.67 5.49
CA ASN A 84 -7.59 -7.17 5.08
C ASN A 84 -6.80 -6.52 6.23
N TYR A 85 -7.10 -6.88 7.46
CA TYR A 85 -6.33 -6.45 8.63
C TYR A 85 -5.40 -7.54 9.17
N THR A 86 -5.55 -8.79 8.71
CA THR A 86 -4.59 -9.87 8.96
C THR A 86 -3.67 -10.04 7.74
N ASN A 87 -2.37 -10.21 8.00
CA ASN A 87 -1.43 -10.49 6.92
C ASN A 87 -1.63 -11.92 6.40
N LEU A 88 -1.50 -12.13 5.09
CA LEU A 88 -1.44 -13.46 4.50
C LEU A 88 -0.04 -14.03 4.64
N SER A 89 0.08 -15.31 4.98
CA SER A 89 1.30 -16.07 4.76
C SER A 89 1.56 -16.23 3.26
N ARG A 90 2.80 -16.57 2.90
CA ARG A 90 3.14 -16.79 1.49
C ARG A 90 2.29 -17.88 0.83
N ILE A 91 2.02 -18.97 1.55
CA ILE A 91 1.20 -20.09 1.04
C ILE A 91 -0.23 -19.61 0.80
N GLU A 92 -0.84 -18.93 1.77
CA GLU A 92 -2.19 -18.35 1.64
C GLU A 92 -2.27 -17.37 0.49
N TYR A 93 -1.24 -16.50 0.32
CA TYR A 93 -1.19 -15.56 -0.77
C TYR A 93 -1.14 -16.24 -2.14
N GLN A 94 -0.30 -17.29 -2.29
CA GLN A 94 -0.26 -18.09 -3.52
C GLN A 94 -1.58 -18.83 -3.76
N GLY A 95 -2.23 -19.30 -2.69
CA GLY A 95 -3.58 -19.86 -2.74
C GLY A 95 -4.59 -18.85 -3.26
N ALA A 96 -4.63 -17.65 -2.67
CA ALA A 96 -5.55 -16.58 -3.06
C ALA A 96 -5.42 -16.19 -4.55
N ILE A 97 -4.19 -16.13 -5.08
CA ILE A 97 -3.95 -15.84 -6.51
C ILE A 97 -4.49 -16.98 -7.40
N ARG A 98 -4.24 -18.24 -7.04
CA ARG A 98 -4.79 -19.39 -7.80
C ARG A 98 -6.31 -19.44 -7.73
N ASP A 99 -6.88 -19.24 -6.53
CA ASP A 99 -8.33 -19.21 -6.33
C ASP A 99 -8.99 -18.10 -7.17
N LEU A 100 -8.35 -16.93 -7.26
CA LEU A 100 -8.84 -15.84 -8.11
C LEU A 100 -8.83 -16.25 -9.59
N SER A 101 -7.75 -16.84 -10.09
CA SER A 101 -7.64 -17.33 -11.47
C SER A 101 -8.73 -18.39 -11.78
N ASN A 102 -8.91 -19.37 -10.88
CA ASN A 102 -9.92 -20.41 -11.01
C ASN A 102 -11.34 -19.82 -10.96
N HIS A 103 -11.59 -18.87 -10.07
CA HIS A 103 -12.89 -18.21 -9.95
C HIS A 103 -13.24 -17.41 -11.20
N LEU A 104 -12.26 -16.75 -11.83
CA LEU A 104 -12.45 -16.04 -13.10
C LEU A 104 -12.49 -16.98 -14.31
N GLY A 105 -11.91 -18.18 -14.22
CA GLY A 105 -11.72 -19.07 -15.37
C GLY A 105 -10.68 -18.55 -16.37
N VAL A 106 -9.70 -17.75 -15.89
CA VAL A 106 -8.68 -17.11 -16.74
C VAL A 106 -7.30 -17.46 -16.21
N PRO A 107 -6.38 -17.97 -17.06
CA PRO A 107 -5.00 -18.28 -16.65
C PRO A 107 -4.27 -17.05 -16.10
N LEU A 108 -3.42 -17.27 -15.08
CA LEU A 108 -2.68 -16.19 -14.41
C LEU A 108 -1.83 -15.34 -15.34
N ASN A 109 -1.24 -15.95 -16.36
CA ASN A 109 -0.40 -15.25 -17.34
C ASN A 109 -1.19 -14.36 -18.30
N ASP A 110 -2.50 -14.62 -18.44
CA ASP A 110 -3.39 -13.87 -19.31
C ASP A 110 -4.08 -12.70 -18.57
N LEU A 111 -3.89 -12.59 -17.26
CA LEU A 111 -4.47 -11.51 -16.45
C LEU A 111 -3.49 -10.34 -16.35
N ASP A 112 -3.74 -9.30 -17.14
CA ASP A 112 -2.93 -8.09 -17.14
C ASP A 112 -3.25 -7.20 -15.93
N ILE A 113 -2.21 -6.80 -15.20
CA ILE A 113 -2.36 -5.86 -14.08
C ILE A 113 -2.36 -4.43 -14.61
N ARG A 114 -3.34 -3.64 -14.23
CA ARG A 114 -3.43 -2.20 -14.50
C ARG A 114 -2.85 -1.35 -13.36
N SER A 115 -3.18 -1.75 -12.16
CA SER A 115 -2.65 -1.16 -10.94
C SER A 115 -2.76 -2.17 -9.80
N PHE A 116 -1.97 -2.02 -8.78
CA PHE A 116 -2.08 -2.83 -7.57
C PHE A 116 -1.50 -2.09 -6.38
N GLU A 117 -1.91 -2.48 -5.19
CA GLU A 117 -1.35 -2.00 -3.95
C GLU A 117 -0.71 -3.16 -3.19
N PHE A 118 0.38 -2.88 -2.49
CA PHE A 118 1.04 -3.84 -1.62
C PHE A 118 1.59 -3.15 -0.39
N GLY A 119 1.65 -3.88 0.69
CA GLY A 119 2.09 -3.35 1.97
C GLY A 119 2.00 -4.35 3.10
N CYS A 120 2.10 -3.85 4.31
CA CYS A 120 2.00 -4.65 5.53
C CYS A 120 1.23 -3.94 6.63
N ASN A 121 0.63 -4.72 7.49
CA ASN A 121 0.12 -4.27 8.78
C ASN A 121 1.23 -4.49 9.82
N VAL A 122 1.55 -3.43 10.56
CA VAL A 122 2.52 -3.43 11.65
C VAL A 122 1.74 -3.26 12.96
N THR A 123 1.73 -4.28 13.78
CA THR A 123 1.22 -4.18 15.16
C THR A 123 2.29 -3.49 16.00
N LEU A 124 1.89 -2.43 16.71
CA LEU A 124 2.79 -1.66 17.55
C LEU A 124 2.81 -2.23 18.97
N GLU A 125 3.98 -2.23 19.59
CA GLU A 125 4.18 -2.77 20.94
C GLU A 125 4.21 -1.67 22.01
N HIS A 126 4.78 -0.50 21.67
CA HIS A 126 5.10 0.54 22.66
C HIS A 126 4.50 1.90 22.35
N LEU A 127 4.23 2.20 21.09
CA LEU A 127 3.74 3.51 20.64
C LEU A 127 2.32 3.43 20.11
N LYS A 128 1.58 4.53 20.24
CA LYS A 128 0.27 4.65 19.60
C LYS A 128 0.44 4.98 18.11
N ALA A 129 -0.44 4.42 17.29
CA ALA A 129 -0.40 4.62 15.84
C ALA A 129 -0.48 6.11 15.46
N ASP A 130 -1.33 6.88 16.13
CA ASP A 130 -1.47 8.31 15.84
C ASP A 130 -0.22 9.11 16.24
N ASP A 131 0.50 8.73 17.29
CA ASP A 131 1.74 9.41 17.68
C ASP A 131 2.83 9.21 16.62
N ILE A 132 2.97 7.97 16.11
CA ILE A 132 3.87 7.68 15.00
C ILE A 132 3.49 8.48 13.76
N LEU A 133 2.21 8.49 13.39
CA LEU A 133 1.74 9.22 12.21
C LEU A 133 1.95 10.73 12.34
N ASN A 134 1.75 11.29 13.53
CA ASN A 134 2.00 12.71 13.80
C ASN A 134 3.49 13.06 13.77
N SER A 135 4.39 12.12 14.08
CA SER A 135 5.83 12.33 14.04
C SER A 135 6.41 12.38 12.61
N ILE A 136 5.66 11.93 11.60
CA ILE A 136 6.11 11.95 10.20
C ILE A 136 5.97 13.37 9.64
N ILE A 137 7.10 14.04 9.38
CA ILE A 137 7.15 15.43 8.90
C ILE A 137 7.22 15.50 7.38
N ALA A 138 7.98 14.61 6.74
CA ALA A 138 8.20 14.62 5.31
C ALA A 138 8.60 13.24 4.78
N PHE A 139 8.48 13.08 3.48
CA PHE A 139 9.06 11.99 2.71
C PHE A 139 9.98 12.60 1.64
N LYS A 140 11.30 12.48 1.81
CA LYS A 140 12.27 13.20 0.97
C LYS A 140 12.01 14.72 0.96
N LYS A 141 11.62 15.27 -0.21
CA LYS A 141 11.26 16.69 -0.41
C LYS A 141 9.75 16.95 -0.35
N ARG A 142 8.93 15.99 0.06
CA ARG A 142 7.47 16.11 0.04
C ARG A 142 6.91 16.21 1.45
N ILE A 143 6.06 17.20 1.64
CA ILE A 143 5.20 17.30 2.82
C ILE A 143 4.05 16.32 2.63
N PRO A 144 3.60 15.61 3.69
CA PRO A 144 2.49 14.69 3.59
C PRO A 144 1.15 15.39 3.37
N ASP A 145 0.32 14.84 2.49
CA ASP A 145 -1.11 15.13 2.51
C ASP A 145 -1.73 14.37 3.69
N ARG A 146 -2.28 15.12 4.65
CA ARG A 146 -2.90 14.55 5.85
C ARG A 146 -4.40 14.66 5.75
N ASN A 147 -5.08 13.56 5.99
CA ASN A 147 -6.53 13.54 6.11
C ASN A 147 -6.97 12.50 7.14
N THR A 148 -8.25 12.53 7.48
CA THR A 148 -8.85 11.51 8.34
C THR A 148 -9.63 10.51 7.49
N PHE A 149 -9.44 9.24 7.74
CA PHE A 149 -10.15 8.19 7.02
C PHE A 149 -11.61 8.12 7.50
N LYS A 150 -12.50 8.88 6.85
CA LYS A 150 -13.92 8.95 7.23
C LYS A 150 -14.14 9.15 8.75
N GLY A 151 -13.33 10.01 9.38
CA GLY A 151 -13.34 10.23 10.83
C GLY A 151 -12.74 9.10 11.69
N LYS A 152 -12.15 8.06 11.08
CA LYS A 152 -11.67 6.86 11.77
C LYS A 152 -10.15 6.72 11.79
N GLY A 153 -9.41 7.77 12.11
CA GLY A 153 -7.96 7.74 12.24
C GLY A 153 -7.23 8.55 11.17
N ILE A 154 -5.95 8.81 11.44
CA ILE A 154 -5.07 9.62 10.59
C ILE A 154 -4.61 8.78 9.40
N GLN A 155 -4.60 9.40 8.24
CA GLN A 155 -4.01 8.89 7.01
C GLN A 155 -3.02 9.91 6.46
N ILE A 156 -1.88 9.43 6.01
CA ILE A 156 -0.80 10.20 5.41
C ILE A 156 -0.55 9.67 4.01
N LEU A 157 -0.53 10.58 3.04
CA LEU A 157 -0.32 10.28 1.64
C LEU A 157 0.87 11.07 1.10
N PHE A 158 1.67 10.42 0.27
CA PHE A 158 2.72 11.01 -0.55
C PHE A 158 2.50 10.61 -2.01
N PRO A 159 1.65 11.37 -2.74
CA PRO A 159 1.35 11.05 -4.13
C PRO A 159 2.55 11.33 -5.03
N HIS A 160 2.84 10.40 -5.92
CA HIS A 160 3.79 10.50 -7.02
C HIS A 160 3.10 10.12 -8.33
N GLN A 161 3.70 10.47 -9.45
CA GLN A 161 3.13 10.19 -10.76
C GLN A 161 2.97 8.69 -11.04
N GLU A 162 3.87 7.85 -10.51
CA GLU A 162 3.91 6.41 -10.78
C GLU A 162 3.34 5.57 -9.65
N PHE A 163 3.37 6.10 -8.42
CA PHE A 163 2.87 5.44 -7.22
C PHE A 163 2.38 6.44 -6.18
N THR A 164 1.59 5.99 -5.22
CA THR A 164 1.30 6.71 -3.98
C THR A 164 1.85 5.92 -2.80
N PHE A 165 2.65 6.56 -1.96
CA PHE A 165 3.06 5.98 -0.67
C PHE A 165 2.06 6.43 0.40
N LYS A 166 1.45 5.47 1.10
CA LYS A 166 0.35 5.70 2.02
C LYS A 166 0.62 5.02 3.36
N ILE A 167 0.37 5.73 4.44
CA ILE A 167 0.52 5.22 5.81
C ILE A 167 -0.69 5.66 6.62
N TYR A 168 -1.29 4.76 7.39
CA TYR A 168 -2.50 5.10 8.16
C TYR A 168 -2.76 4.21 9.36
N ASN A 169 -3.59 4.73 10.29
CA ASN A 169 -4.05 3.99 11.45
C ASN A 169 -5.08 2.95 11.05
N LYS A 170 -4.62 1.71 10.84
CA LYS A 170 -5.47 0.57 10.45
C LYS A 170 -6.33 0.08 11.61
N GLY A 171 -5.79 0.12 12.84
CA GLY A 171 -6.53 -0.24 14.04
C GLY A 171 -7.80 0.59 14.18
N LYS A 172 -7.70 1.92 14.15
CA LYS A 172 -8.86 2.82 14.20
C LYS A 172 -9.78 2.67 12.99
N GLN A 173 -9.21 2.51 11.77
CA GLN A 173 -10.02 2.29 10.57
C GLN A 173 -10.97 1.10 10.72
N MET A 174 -10.47 0.02 11.31
CA MET A 174 -11.20 -1.23 11.47
C MET A 174 -11.85 -1.39 12.84
N GLN A 175 -11.77 -0.35 13.70
CA GLN A 175 -12.31 -0.36 15.08
C GLN A 175 -11.75 -1.53 15.91
N LEU A 176 -10.45 -1.84 15.73
CA LEU A 176 -9.77 -2.89 16.49
C LEU A 176 -9.22 -2.32 17.80
N PRO A 177 -9.14 -3.11 18.87
CA PRO A 177 -8.54 -2.69 20.15
C PRO A 177 -7.01 -2.58 20.09
N THR A 178 -6.38 -3.12 19.04
CA THR A 178 -4.93 -3.15 18.87
C THR A 178 -4.45 -1.97 18.03
N GLU A 179 -3.28 -1.43 18.40
CA GLU A 179 -2.61 -0.38 17.63
C GLU A 179 -1.95 -0.98 16.40
N ILE A 180 -2.49 -0.70 15.22
CA ILE A 180 -2.01 -1.21 13.94
C ILE A 180 -1.81 -0.04 12.99
N ILE A 181 -0.60 0.07 12.44
CA ILE A 181 -0.29 0.93 11.30
C ILE A 181 -0.23 0.07 10.04
N ARG A 182 -0.88 0.54 8.97
CA ARG A 182 -0.66 -0.02 7.64
C ARG A 182 0.24 0.90 6.84
N VAL A 183 1.26 0.29 6.25
CA VAL A 183 2.19 0.92 5.31
C VAL A 183 1.98 0.28 3.96
N GLU A 184 1.65 1.06 2.93
CA GLU A 184 1.37 0.53 1.60
C GLU A 184 1.84 1.44 0.46
N LEU A 185 2.12 0.83 -0.68
CA LEU A 185 2.38 1.48 -1.96
C LEU A 185 1.28 1.10 -2.95
N ILE A 186 0.67 2.12 -3.54
CA ILE A 186 -0.31 1.98 -4.63
C ILE A 186 0.43 2.27 -5.93
N ILE A 187 0.58 1.27 -6.79
CA ILE A 187 1.26 1.40 -8.08
C ILE A 187 0.23 1.80 -9.13
N HIS A 188 0.40 2.97 -9.75
CA HIS A 188 -0.48 3.51 -10.77
C HIS A 188 -0.01 3.17 -12.19
N LYS A 189 1.32 3.05 -12.39
CA LYS A 189 1.91 2.77 -13.71
C LYS A 189 2.65 1.46 -13.71
N MET A 190 2.19 0.51 -14.50
CA MET A 190 2.81 -0.83 -14.60
C MET A 190 4.23 -0.81 -15.18
N LEU A 191 4.60 0.23 -15.92
CA LEU A 191 5.99 0.41 -16.35
C LEU A 191 6.95 0.54 -15.15
N PHE A 192 6.52 1.22 -14.09
CA PHE A 192 7.26 1.30 -12.82
C PHE A 192 7.38 -0.09 -12.17
N ALA A 193 6.27 -0.85 -12.09
CA ALA A 193 6.28 -2.19 -11.53
C ALA A 193 7.20 -3.14 -12.31
N LYS A 194 7.15 -3.11 -13.64
CA LYS A 194 8.04 -3.88 -14.51
C LYS A 194 9.52 -3.57 -14.24
N LYS A 195 9.86 -2.29 -14.17
CA LYS A 195 11.25 -1.82 -13.99
C LYS A 195 11.81 -2.11 -12.61
N HIS A 196 11.03 -1.93 -11.56
CA HIS A 196 11.51 -1.92 -10.17
C HIS A 196 11.09 -3.14 -9.35
N LEU A 197 10.07 -3.87 -9.76
CA LEU A 197 9.50 -5.01 -9.02
C LEU A 197 9.50 -6.32 -9.83
N ASP A 198 9.88 -6.27 -11.10
CA ASP A 198 9.85 -7.42 -12.03
C ASP A 198 8.43 -8.01 -12.19
N ILE A 199 7.40 -7.12 -12.18
CA ILE A 199 5.99 -7.49 -12.26
C ILE A 199 5.41 -7.02 -13.58
N GLN A 200 4.83 -7.94 -14.38
CA GLN A 200 4.17 -7.67 -15.65
C GLN A 200 2.73 -8.17 -15.67
N ASN A 201 2.46 -9.35 -15.10
CA ASN A 201 1.15 -9.98 -15.00
C ASN A 201 0.90 -10.55 -13.59
N LEU A 202 -0.27 -11.13 -13.37
CA LEU A 202 -0.68 -11.63 -12.06
C LEU A 202 0.25 -12.75 -11.54
N ASN A 203 0.78 -13.59 -12.42
CA ASN A 203 1.68 -14.66 -12.03
C ASN A 203 2.99 -14.15 -11.40
N HIS A 204 3.52 -13.00 -11.86
CA HIS A 204 4.75 -12.43 -11.33
C HIS A 204 4.62 -11.98 -9.86
N LEU A 205 3.42 -11.63 -9.38
CA LEU A 205 3.21 -11.20 -8.00
C LEU A 205 3.58 -12.27 -6.96
N GLN A 206 3.50 -13.55 -7.32
CA GLN A 206 3.82 -14.66 -6.42
C GLN A 206 5.28 -15.14 -6.50
N THR A 207 6.11 -14.57 -7.37
CA THR A 207 7.51 -14.98 -7.48
C THR A 207 8.33 -14.52 -6.27
N PRO A 208 9.31 -15.33 -5.81
CA PRO A 208 10.19 -14.94 -4.70
C PRO A 208 10.93 -13.63 -4.96
N LYS A 209 11.35 -13.41 -6.21
CA LYS A 209 12.06 -12.18 -6.62
C LYS A 209 11.20 -10.94 -6.46
N SER A 210 9.98 -10.94 -7.01
CA SER A 210 9.07 -9.80 -6.89
C SER A 210 8.68 -9.51 -5.44
N GLN A 211 8.45 -10.55 -4.63
CA GLN A 211 8.16 -10.39 -3.20
C GLN A 211 9.33 -9.74 -2.46
N GLN A 212 10.57 -10.18 -2.72
CA GLN A 212 11.75 -9.55 -2.12
C GLN A 212 11.93 -8.09 -2.57
N LEU A 213 11.65 -7.79 -3.82
CA LEU A 213 11.73 -6.42 -4.34
C LEU A 213 10.65 -5.52 -3.71
N MET A 214 9.42 -6.01 -3.54
CA MET A 214 8.36 -5.29 -2.84
C MET A 214 8.74 -5.01 -1.38
N GLU A 215 9.30 -6.01 -0.68
CA GLU A 215 9.77 -5.86 0.70
C GLU A 215 10.87 -4.82 0.82
N ASN A 216 11.89 -4.89 -0.01
CA ASN A 216 12.98 -3.91 -0.03
C ASN A 216 12.44 -2.50 -0.35
N MET A 217 11.47 -2.40 -1.25
CA MET A 217 10.87 -1.12 -1.60
C MET A 217 10.14 -0.49 -0.42
N ILE A 218 9.32 -1.22 0.32
CA ILE A 218 8.64 -0.72 1.53
C ILE A 218 9.67 -0.27 2.57
N LYS A 219 10.69 -1.09 2.86
CA LYS A 219 11.78 -0.74 3.80
C LYS A 219 12.48 0.56 3.40
N ASN A 220 12.82 0.70 2.13
CA ASN A 220 13.46 1.90 1.61
C ASN A 220 12.55 3.13 1.73
N LYS A 221 11.24 3.00 1.47
CA LYS A 221 10.29 4.10 1.65
C LYS A 221 10.15 4.52 3.11
N ILE A 222 10.08 3.58 4.06
CA ILE A 222 10.08 3.89 5.49
C ILE A 222 11.39 4.58 5.88
N ASN A 223 12.53 4.10 5.38
CA ASN A 223 13.82 4.73 5.62
C ASN A 223 13.93 6.15 5.06
N ASP A 224 13.22 6.47 4.00
CA ASP A 224 13.19 7.81 3.39
C ASP A 224 12.27 8.80 4.15
N LEU A 225 11.44 8.33 5.08
CA LEU A 225 10.61 9.18 5.94
C LEU A 225 11.48 9.99 6.91
N ILE A 226 11.00 11.17 7.21
CA ILE A 226 11.57 12.06 8.23
C ILE A 226 10.62 12.04 9.44
N PHE A 227 11.12 11.49 10.54
CA PHE A 227 10.39 11.41 11.80
C PHE A 227 10.96 12.42 12.79
N VAL A 228 10.11 13.28 13.34
CA VAL A 228 10.43 14.17 14.47
C VAL A 228 9.49 13.80 15.61
N ASP A 229 9.97 12.95 16.50
CA ASP A 229 9.18 12.49 17.63
C ASP A 229 8.88 13.67 18.59
N PRO A 230 7.62 13.93 18.95
CA PRO A 230 7.27 15.01 19.87
C PRO A 230 8.00 14.91 21.22
N ARG A 231 8.32 13.70 21.67
CA ARG A 231 9.05 13.47 22.95
C ARG A 231 10.49 13.98 22.92
N LEU A 232 11.06 14.28 21.73
CA LEU A 232 12.35 14.96 21.65
C LEU A 232 12.31 16.34 22.33
N HIS A 233 11.14 16.95 22.45
CA HIS A 233 10.97 18.21 23.18
C HIS A 233 11.18 18.04 24.69
N GLU A 234 10.91 16.87 25.24
CA GLU A 234 11.16 16.56 26.65
C GLU A 234 12.66 16.44 26.94
N LEU A 235 13.44 15.95 25.96
CA LEU A 235 14.89 15.87 26.06
C LEU A 235 15.58 17.26 26.07
N ARG A 236 14.88 18.35 25.67
CA ARG A 236 15.43 19.71 25.68
C ARG A 236 15.91 20.16 27.06
N GLN A 237 15.27 19.68 28.11
CA GLN A 237 15.64 20.00 29.49
C GLN A 237 17.05 19.52 29.83
N PHE A 238 17.53 18.48 29.14
CA PHE A 238 18.85 17.88 29.38
C PHE A 238 19.92 18.33 28.39
N ILE A 239 19.54 18.93 27.25
CA ILE A 239 20.46 19.32 26.18
C ILE A 239 20.01 20.64 25.53
N PRO A 240 20.24 21.82 26.18
CA PRO A 240 19.78 23.12 25.72
C PRO A 240 20.15 23.47 24.29
N ASP A 241 21.38 23.14 23.86
CA ASP A 241 21.88 23.44 22.51
C ASP A 241 21.16 22.70 21.38
N GLN A 242 20.46 21.62 21.71
CA GLN A 242 19.72 20.81 20.70
C GLN A 242 18.26 21.30 20.48
N SER A 243 17.77 22.21 21.33
CA SER A 243 16.39 22.71 21.20
C SER A 243 16.14 23.44 19.89
N GLN A 244 17.10 24.25 19.43
CA GLN A 244 17.03 24.95 18.14
C GLN A 244 17.04 23.98 16.95
N ILE A 245 17.84 22.91 17.06
CA ILE A 245 17.94 21.86 16.05
C ILE A 245 16.61 21.09 15.95
N ILE A 246 15.98 20.75 17.07
CA ILE A 246 14.70 20.05 17.10
C ILE A 246 13.58 20.91 16.48
N ASN A 247 13.53 22.21 16.84
CA ASN A 247 12.59 23.15 16.23
C ASN A 247 12.77 23.27 14.72
N LYS A 248 14.01 23.39 14.27
CA LYS A 248 14.36 23.44 12.85
C LYS A 248 13.91 22.18 12.12
N TYR A 249 14.14 21.00 12.70
CA TYR A 249 13.75 19.74 12.11
C TYR A 249 12.24 19.48 12.14
N GLY A 250 11.51 20.06 13.09
CA GLY A 250 10.05 20.04 13.13
C GLY A 250 9.37 20.86 12.03
N ASN A 251 10.12 21.72 11.32
CA ASN A 251 9.58 22.50 10.21
C ASN A 251 9.65 21.71 8.89
N PRO A 252 8.54 21.31 8.28
CA PRO A 252 8.54 20.57 7.02
C PRO A 252 9.24 21.31 5.87
N ASN A 253 9.12 22.64 5.81
CA ASN A 253 9.72 23.48 4.76
C ASN A 253 11.25 23.42 4.79
N PHE A 254 11.86 23.23 5.95
CA PHE A 254 13.29 22.99 6.05
C PHE A 254 13.73 21.79 5.19
N TRP A 255 13.00 20.69 5.26
CA TRP A 255 13.34 19.46 4.54
C TRP A 255 13.11 19.56 3.03
N VAL A 256 12.07 20.29 2.63
CA VAL A 256 11.74 20.52 1.21
C VAL A 256 12.84 21.32 0.52
N GLY A 257 13.39 22.35 1.18
CA GLY A 257 14.43 23.23 0.64
C GLY A 257 15.83 22.60 0.54
N LEU A 258 16.05 21.41 1.14
CA LEU A 258 17.38 20.82 1.18
C LEU A 258 17.71 20.01 -0.09
N GLU A 259 18.96 20.19 -0.57
CA GLU A 259 19.58 19.27 -1.53
C GLU A 259 19.77 17.87 -0.94
N ALA A 260 19.85 16.84 -1.80
CA ALA A 260 19.87 15.42 -1.38
C ALA A 260 20.94 15.11 -0.34
N ASN A 261 22.19 15.54 -0.59
CA ASN A 261 23.33 15.27 0.32
C ASN A 261 23.16 15.99 1.67
N ARG A 262 22.72 17.25 1.66
CA ARG A 262 22.46 18.02 2.89
C ARG A 262 21.31 17.41 3.68
N ARG A 263 20.24 17.00 3.00
CA ARG A 263 19.11 16.33 3.64
C ARG A 263 19.53 15.02 4.31
N GLN A 264 20.36 14.21 3.63
CA GLN A 264 20.90 12.97 4.22
C GLN A 264 21.72 13.24 5.47
N LYS A 265 22.59 14.27 5.46
CA LYS A 265 23.38 14.66 6.64
C LYS A 265 22.50 15.07 7.82
N HIS A 266 21.49 15.94 7.59
CA HIS A 266 20.55 16.35 8.64
C HIS A 266 19.69 15.20 9.13
N LYS A 267 19.32 14.28 8.23
CA LYS A 267 18.55 13.08 8.59
C LYS A 267 19.34 12.16 9.54
N LEU A 268 20.62 11.96 9.29
CA LEU A 268 21.47 11.16 10.19
C LEU A 268 21.55 11.78 11.59
N ILE A 269 21.64 13.12 11.69
CA ILE A 269 21.60 13.82 12.98
C ILE A 269 20.25 13.59 13.67
N LEU A 270 19.15 13.72 12.96
CA LEU A 270 17.82 13.50 13.49
C LEU A 270 17.60 12.03 13.91
N ASP A 271 18.05 11.07 13.10
CA ASP A 271 17.97 9.64 13.42
C ASP A 271 18.77 9.34 14.71
N SER A 272 19.93 9.98 14.91
CA SER A 272 20.72 9.89 16.15
C SER A 272 19.98 10.50 17.36
N LEU A 273 19.25 11.59 17.18
CA LEU A 273 18.41 12.18 18.23
C LEU A 273 17.24 11.27 18.60
N ASN A 274 16.50 10.77 17.61
CA ASN A 274 15.40 9.82 17.82
C ASN A 274 15.90 8.53 18.51
N GLY A 275 17.12 8.08 18.21
CA GLY A 275 17.74 6.91 18.83
C GLY A 275 18.06 7.06 20.33
N LYS A 276 17.97 8.28 20.91
CA LYS A 276 18.07 8.50 22.37
C LYS A 276 16.76 8.22 23.10
N LEU A 277 15.66 8.09 22.38
CA LEU A 277 14.36 7.75 22.97
C LEU A 277 14.31 6.25 23.28
N PRO A 278 13.62 5.85 24.37
CA PRO A 278 13.49 4.43 24.75
C PRO A 278 12.82 3.59 23.66
N PHE A 279 11.92 4.18 22.89
CA PHE A 279 11.25 3.56 21.75
C PHE A 279 11.24 4.55 20.60
N ASN A 280 11.58 4.07 19.40
CA ASN A 280 11.73 4.88 18.20
C ASN A 280 10.64 4.53 17.19
N ALA A 281 9.88 5.53 16.75
CA ALA A 281 8.79 5.37 15.79
C ALA A 281 9.20 4.67 14.49
N LYS A 282 10.40 4.99 13.96
CA LYS A 282 10.94 4.38 12.75
C LYS A 282 11.31 2.91 12.97
N GLU A 283 11.89 2.60 14.13
CA GLU A 283 12.29 1.24 14.49
C GLU A 283 11.08 0.33 14.67
N GLU A 284 10.01 0.80 15.32
CA GLU A 284 8.76 0.05 15.44
C GLU A 284 8.16 -0.32 14.09
N LEU A 285 8.25 0.56 13.09
CA LEU A 285 7.76 0.27 11.75
C LEU A 285 8.66 -0.71 10.97
N ILE A 286 9.97 -0.70 11.22
CA ILE A 286 10.94 -1.52 10.47
C ILE A 286 11.21 -2.86 11.13
N LYS A 287 11.18 -2.94 12.46
CA LYS A 287 11.50 -4.16 13.25
C LYS A 287 10.78 -5.42 12.72
N PRO A 288 9.45 -5.41 12.50
CA PRO A 288 8.76 -6.60 11.98
C PRO A 288 9.26 -7.03 10.60
N LEU A 289 9.66 -6.07 9.76
CA LEU A 289 10.18 -6.34 8.41
C LEU A 289 11.60 -6.94 8.43
N ASN A 290 12.37 -6.71 9.50
CA ASN A 290 13.72 -7.25 9.64
C ASN A 290 13.74 -8.65 10.29
N THR A 291 12.80 -8.94 11.17
CA THR A 291 12.71 -10.22 11.92
C THR A 291 12.51 -11.42 10.99
N VAL A 292 11.86 -11.20 9.84
CA VAL A 292 11.67 -12.23 8.82
C VAL A 292 13.00 -12.77 8.26
N LYS A 293 14.06 -11.96 8.19
CA LYS A 293 15.38 -12.41 7.70
C LYS A 293 16.13 -13.27 8.69
N GLN A 294 16.03 -13.00 9.99
CA GLN A 294 16.79 -13.76 11.02
C GLN A 294 16.30 -15.21 11.10
N ASN A 295 15.00 -15.45 11.00
CA ASN A 295 14.46 -16.83 11.01
C ASN A 295 14.85 -17.65 9.76
N GLN A 296 15.32 -17.01 8.68
CA GLN A 296 15.77 -17.70 7.47
C GLN A 296 17.19 -18.26 7.60
N PHE A 297 18.07 -17.59 8.35
CA PHE A 297 19.44 -18.07 8.58
C PHE A 297 19.50 -19.29 9.50
N PHE A 298 18.52 -19.46 10.38
CA PHE A 298 18.47 -20.61 11.29
C PHE A 298 17.88 -21.88 10.65
N LEU A 299 17.05 -21.75 9.62
CA LEU A 299 16.43 -22.88 8.91
C LEU A 299 17.27 -23.43 7.74
N SER A 300 18.27 -22.69 7.27
CA SER A 300 19.19 -23.13 6.20
C SER A 300 20.44 -23.87 6.73
N ARG A 301 20.54 -24.06 8.05
CA ARG A 301 21.64 -24.78 8.71
C ARG A 301 21.23 -26.09 9.38
N LYS A 302 20.08 -26.65 9.00
CA LYS A 302 19.67 -28.00 9.40
C LYS A 302 19.58 -28.91 8.19
#